data_800d2c1ac3a30bf02cfaf97d5cddfc32
#
_entry.id   800d2c1ac3a30bf02cfaf97d5cddfc32
#
_cell.length_a   1.000
_cell.length_b   1.000
_cell.length_c   1.000
_cell.angle_alpha   90.00
_cell.angle_beta   90.00
_cell.angle_gamma   90.00
#
_symmetry.space_group_name_H-M   'P 1'
#
loop_
_entity.id
_entity.type
_entity.pdbx_description
1 polymer ?
#
loop_
_entity_poly.entity_id
_entity_poly.type
_entity_poly.pdbx_seq_one_letter_code
_entity_poly.pdbx_strand_id
1 'polypeptide(L)' 'MKVREVIKLIEGDGWYLARTRGSHCQFKHATKTGLVTIAGKLSDDLAPGTFNSILKQAQLKEQKDTGEEQ' A
#
# COMPACT_ATOMS: atom_id res chain seq x y z
N MET A 1 10.39 4.96 5.90
CA MET A 1 8.96 5.34 5.74
C MET A 1 8.15 4.63 6.81
N LYS A 2 7.36 5.35 7.54
CA LYS A 2 6.50 4.79 8.58
C LYS A 2 5.21 4.24 7.96
N VAL A 3 4.63 3.24 8.62
CA VAL A 3 3.36 2.66 8.17
C VAL A 3 2.31 3.75 7.98
N ARG A 4 2.19 4.68 8.93
CA ARG A 4 1.20 5.75 8.81
C ARG A 4 1.41 6.65 7.59
N GLU A 5 2.66 6.76 7.15
CA GLU A 5 2.97 7.60 5.99
C GLU A 5 2.51 6.94 4.70
N VAL A 6 2.71 5.62 4.57
CA VAL A 6 2.24 4.94 3.37
C VAL A 6 0.72 4.85 3.34
N ILE A 7 0.09 4.76 4.52
CA ILE A 7 -1.37 4.77 4.58
C ILE A 7 -1.89 6.10 4.07
N LYS A 8 -1.30 7.21 4.48
CA LYS A 8 -1.71 8.53 3.97
C LYS A 8 -1.52 8.63 2.47
N LEU A 9 -0.43 8.05 1.98
CA LEU A 9 -0.13 8.07 0.55
C LEU A 9 -1.23 7.36 -0.25
N ILE A 10 -1.62 6.15 0.18
CA ILE A 10 -2.63 5.42 -0.56
C ILE A 10 -4.02 6.02 -0.34
N GLU A 11 -4.28 6.58 0.82
CA GLU A 11 -5.55 7.26 1.05
C GLU A 11 -5.70 8.46 0.12
N GLY A 12 -4.60 9.14 -0.16
CA GLY A 12 -4.61 10.25 -1.10
C GLY A 12 -4.98 9.82 -2.52
N ASP A 13 -4.79 8.53 -2.84
CA ASP A 13 -5.16 7.98 -4.14
C ASP A 13 -6.58 7.42 -4.14
N GLY A 14 -7.26 7.44 -3.00
CA GLY A 14 -8.64 6.98 -2.92
C GLY A 14 -8.84 5.64 -2.24
N TRP A 15 -7.77 5.03 -1.73
CA TRP A 15 -7.90 3.80 -0.95
C TRP A 15 -8.47 4.14 0.42
N TYR A 16 -9.35 3.29 0.92
CA TYR A 16 -9.97 3.51 2.23
C TYR A 16 -9.91 2.23 3.05
N LEU A 17 -9.85 2.39 4.36
CA LEU A 17 -9.79 1.24 5.26
C LEU A 17 -11.10 0.49 5.23
N ALA A 18 -11.04 -0.77 4.81
CA ALA A 18 -12.23 -1.61 4.73
C ALA A 18 -12.33 -2.56 5.91
N ARG A 19 -11.19 -3.00 6.45
CA ARG A 19 -11.20 -3.99 7.52
C ARG A 19 -9.89 -3.93 8.27
N THR A 20 -9.95 -4.14 9.58
CA THR A 20 -8.78 -4.30 10.43
C THR A 20 -8.84 -5.66 11.11
N ARG A 21 -7.71 -6.35 11.11
CA ARG A 21 -7.59 -7.67 11.71
C ARG A 21 -6.28 -7.73 12.46
N GLY A 22 -6.36 -7.58 13.81
CA GLY A 22 -5.15 -7.46 14.60
C GLY A 22 -4.34 -6.28 14.11
N SER A 23 -3.09 -6.51 13.71
CA SER A 23 -2.22 -5.47 13.19
C SER A 23 -2.27 -5.36 11.67
N HIS A 24 -3.18 -6.07 11.01
CA HIS A 24 -3.32 -6.01 9.56
C HIS A 24 -4.49 -5.11 9.17
N CYS A 25 -4.23 -4.17 8.29
CA CYS A 25 -5.24 -3.27 7.76
C CYS A 25 -5.43 -3.56 6.29
N GLN A 26 -6.69 -3.74 5.88
CA GLN A 26 -7.01 -4.00 4.48
C GLN A 26 -7.75 -2.81 3.91
N PHE A 27 -7.29 -2.35 2.76
CA PHE A 27 -7.82 -1.18 2.08
C PHE A 27 -8.45 -1.57 0.76
N LYS A 28 -9.49 -0.84 0.40
CA LYS A 28 -10.19 -1.00 -0.89
C LYS A 28 -10.23 0.33 -1.61
N HIS A 29 -10.54 0.27 -2.89
CA HIS A 29 -10.65 1.45 -3.73
C HIS A 29 -11.94 1.39 -4.53
N ALA A 30 -12.56 2.54 -4.76
CA ALA A 30 -13.83 2.60 -5.47
C ALA A 30 -13.72 2.17 -6.92
N THR A 31 -12.58 2.46 -7.57
CA THR A 31 -12.41 2.19 -8.99
C THR A 31 -11.30 1.21 -9.32
N LYS A 32 -10.34 1.04 -8.40
CA LYS A 32 -9.24 0.09 -8.61
C LYS A 32 -9.61 -1.24 -7.97
N THR A 33 -9.22 -2.33 -8.63
CA THR A 33 -9.52 -3.67 -8.13
C THR A 33 -8.48 -4.12 -7.13
N GLY A 34 -8.82 -5.17 -6.39
CA GLY A 34 -7.89 -5.80 -5.46
C GLY A 34 -7.92 -5.16 -4.08
N LEU A 35 -7.00 -5.60 -3.26
CA LEU A 35 -6.87 -5.14 -1.88
C LEU A 35 -5.44 -4.73 -1.61
N VAL A 36 -5.28 -3.75 -0.74
CA VAL A 36 -3.97 -3.42 -0.19
C VAL A 36 -3.96 -3.87 1.25
N THR A 37 -3.02 -4.74 1.61
CA THR A 37 -2.88 -5.21 2.97
C THR A 37 -1.59 -4.63 3.56
N ILE A 38 -1.72 -3.95 4.68
CA ILE A 38 -0.60 -3.33 5.37
C ILE A 38 -0.54 -3.91 6.77
N ALA A 39 0.59 -4.52 7.12
CA ALA A 39 0.82 -5.08 8.44
C ALA A 39 1.68 -4.14 9.27
N GLY A 40 1.50 -4.19 10.59
CA GLY A 40 2.32 -3.44 11.51
C GLY A 40 1.58 -2.28 12.13
N LYS A 41 2.26 -1.67 13.10
CA LYS A 41 1.70 -0.52 13.82
C LYS A 41 2.01 0.76 13.04
N LEU A 42 1.24 1.79 13.30
CA LEU A 42 1.40 3.07 12.61
C LEU A 42 2.81 3.64 12.72
N SER A 43 3.47 3.40 13.84
CA SER A 43 4.81 3.91 14.09
C SER A 43 5.93 3.01 13.57
N ASP A 44 5.58 1.83 13.07
CA ASP A 44 6.61 0.91 12.55
C ASP A 44 7.21 1.44 11.26
N ASP A 45 8.49 1.13 11.07
CA ASP A 45 9.17 1.46 9.82
C ASP A 45 8.97 0.35 8.81
N LEU A 46 8.78 0.73 7.56
CA LEU A 46 8.65 -0.21 6.46
C LEU A 46 9.99 -0.40 5.78
N ALA A 47 10.34 -1.65 5.52
CA ALA A 47 11.48 -1.95 4.68
C ALA A 47 11.19 -1.48 3.25
N PRO A 48 12.23 -1.10 2.48
CA PRO A 48 12.01 -0.63 1.10
C PRO A 48 11.25 -1.63 0.24
N GLY A 49 11.53 -2.92 0.39
CA GLY A 49 10.83 -3.95 -0.36
C GLY A 49 9.35 -4.02 -0.03
N THR A 50 9.03 -3.89 1.25
CA THR A 50 7.63 -3.90 1.71
C THR A 50 6.91 -2.67 1.19
N PHE A 51 7.55 -1.51 1.24
CA PHE A 51 6.97 -0.27 0.73
C PHE A 51 6.67 -0.41 -0.76
N ASN A 52 7.62 -0.91 -1.55
CA ASN A 52 7.41 -1.12 -2.98
C ASN A 52 6.28 -2.09 -3.24
N SER A 53 6.17 -3.14 -2.44
CA SER A 53 5.10 -4.12 -2.59
C SER A 53 3.74 -3.47 -2.36
N ILE A 54 3.63 -2.61 -1.35
CA ILE A 54 2.40 -1.89 -1.08
C ILE A 54 2.03 -0.97 -2.24
N LEU A 55 3.01 -0.26 -2.78
CA LEU A 55 2.76 0.61 -3.93
C LEU A 55 2.25 -0.17 -5.13
N LYS A 56 2.79 -1.35 -5.35
CA LYS A 56 2.32 -2.20 -6.44
C LYS A 56 0.89 -2.67 -6.20
N GLN A 57 0.57 -3.09 -4.98
CA GLN A 57 -0.79 -3.48 -4.63
C GLN A 57 -1.76 -2.32 -4.86
N ALA A 58 -1.35 -1.13 -4.48
CA ALA A 58 -2.18 0.07 -4.62
C ALA A 58 -2.19 0.62 -6.05
N GLN A 59 -1.42 0.00 -6.94
CA GLN A 59 -1.35 0.42 -8.34
C GLN A 59 -0.85 1.86 -8.47
N LEU A 60 0.07 2.23 -7.59
CA LEU A 60 0.69 3.54 -7.58
C LEU A 60 2.09 3.51 -8.19
N LYS A 61 2.66 2.32 -8.37
CA LYS A 61 3.98 2.16 -8.95
C LYS A 61 3.84 1.61 -10.36
N GLU A 62 4.57 2.20 -11.29
CA GLU A 62 4.54 1.74 -12.67
C GLU A 62 5.14 0.35 -12.78
N GLN A 63 4.53 -0.44 -13.61
CA GLN A 63 4.91 -1.83 -13.75
C GLN A 63 5.94 -2.08 -14.82
N LYS A 64 6.10 -1.21 -15.77
CA LYS A 64 7.05 -1.48 -16.83
C LYS A 64 8.49 -1.44 -16.34
N ASP A 65 7.83 -1.34 -16.48
CA ASP A 65 8.79 -1.43 -16.40
C ASP A 65 9.41 -1.93 -16.32
N THR A 66 9.16 -1.97 -16.57
CA THR A 66 9.74 -2.40 -16.60
C THR A 66 10.45 -2.61 -16.78
N GLY A 67 10.52 -2.50 -17.08
CA GLY A 67 11.29 -2.72 -17.41
C GLY A 67 11.82 -2.57 -17.53
N GLU A 68 11.59 -2.43 -17.77
CA GLU A 68 12.22 -2.33 -17.91
C GLU A 68 12.88 -2.31 -17.57
N GLU A 69 12.68 -2.35 -17.60
CA GLU A 69 13.33 -2.42 -17.28
C GLU A 69 13.83 -2.75 -16.95
N GLN A 70 13.71 -2.85 -17.16
CA GLN A 70 14.23 -3.22 -16.88
C GLN A 70 14.55 -3.37 -16.56
#